data_2ca582ef4b1099908a1b5fd7ceb9d255
#
_entry.id   2ca582ef4b1099908a1b5fd7ceb9d255
#
_cell.length_a   1.000
_cell.length_b   1.000
_cell.length_c   1.000
_cell.angle_alpha   90.00
_cell.angle_beta   90.00
_cell.angle_gamma   90.00
#
_symmetry.space_group_name_H-M   'P 1'
#
loop_
_entity.id
_entity.type
_entity.pdbx_description
1 polymer ?
#
loop_
_entity_poly.entity_id
_entity_poly.type
_entity_poly.pdbx_seq_one_letter_code
_entity_poly.pdbx_strand_id
1 'polypeptide(L)'
;MIKIEHLVKNYGSNCAVDDISFEVGEGEIVGFLGPNGAGKSTTMNILTGYLSSTSGKVTIDGIDILTDPIGAKRLIGYLPEQPPLYLDMTVEEYLNFNYELKGCRLDRARHLGEICDTVKIRDVYRKVIRTLSKGYRQRVGIAQALIGNPKVIIFDEPTVGLDPKQIIEIRNLIRGLGKAHTVILSTHILQEVQAVCDRIVIINKGKIVANEKTENISSAVDRSRRFNAKICGPQKEVLAMLRGMSGISYAEALAERDGEAYTYMVESEYGVDIRKKLFFDLAARGWALIGLEALGMSLEDIFITVVDQSEERPSKAARPVRRSRGQEKNTLEREVGATLLEDAKKQRAEAALHQTEDDE
;
A
#
# COMPACT_ATOMS: atom_id res chain seq x y z
N MET A 1 -15.69 -2.53 -12.74
CA MET A 1 -15.51 -3.08 -11.38
C MET A 1 -14.35 -4.06 -11.38
N ILE A 2 -13.46 -3.98 -10.39
CA ILE A 2 -12.35 -4.94 -10.22
C ILE A 2 -12.71 -5.82 -9.02
N LYS A 3 -12.54 -7.14 -9.16
CA LYS A 3 -12.77 -8.08 -8.06
C LYS A 3 -11.58 -9.00 -7.92
N ILE A 4 -11.05 -9.07 -6.72
CA ILE A 4 -9.94 -9.94 -6.32
C ILE A 4 -10.49 -10.90 -5.26
N GLU A 5 -10.33 -12.20 -5.51
CA GLU A 5 -10.87 -13.27 -4.67
C GLU A 5 -9.77 -14.26 -4.32
N HIS A 6 -9.45 -14.36 -3.04
CA HIS A 6 -8.50 -15.33 -2.48
C HIS A 6 -7.13 -15.36 -3.20
N LEU A 7 -6.62 -14.17 -3.53
CA LEU A 7 -5.38 -14.04 -4.30
C LEU A 7 -4.18 -14.44 -3.47
N VAL A 8 -3.41 -15.41 -3.99
CA VAL A 8 -2.15 -15.86 -3.39
C VAL A 8 -1.02 -15.79 -4.42
N LYS A 9 0.15 -15.34 -3.99
CA LYS A 9 1.38 -15.39 -4.78
C LYS A 9 2.57 -15.84 -3.96
N ASN A 10 3.13 -16.96 -4.36
CA ASN A 10 4.35 -17.53 -3.79
C ASN A 10 5.52 -17.40 -4.76
N TYR A 11 6.70 -17.08 -4.23
CA TYR A 11 7.99 -17.13 -4.90
C TYR A 11 8.86 -18.16 -4.17
N GLY A 12 8.82 -19.40 -4.62
CA GLY A 12 9.40 -20.52 -3.87
C GLY A 12 8.74 -20.64 -2.49
N SER A 13 9.53 -20.57 -1.43
CA SER A 13 9.06 -20.61 -0.05
C SER A 13 8.52 -19.27 0.49
N ASN A 14 8.73 -18.16 -0.24
CA ASN A 14 8.30 -16.84 0.20
C ASN A 14 6.88 -16.53 -0.31
N CYS A 15 5.93 -16.34 0.60
CA CYS A 15 4.57 -15.90 0.30
C CYS A 15 4.54 -14.37 0.23
N ALA A 16 4.47 -13.80 -0.98
CA ALA A 16 4.45 -12.36 -1.20
C ALA A 16 3.04 -11.77 -1.12
N VAL A 17 2.01 -12.56 -1.43
CA VAL A 17 0.58 -12.22 -1.27
C VAL A 17 -0.12 -13.43 -0.70
N ASP A 18 -0.82 -13.27 0.41
CA ASP A 18 -1.39 -14.33 1.24
C ASP A 18 -2.90 -14.12 1.44
N ASP A 19 -3.68 -14.77 0.57
CA ASP A 19 -5.15 -14.85 0.62
C ASP A 19 -5.85 -13.47 0.71
N ILE A 20 -5.51 -12.54 -0.19
CA ILE A 20 -6.16 -11.24 -0.21
C ILE A 20 -7.43 -11.25 -1.06
N SER A 21 -8.48 -10.58 -0.55
CA SER A 21 -9.75 -10.39 -1.23
C SER A 21 -10.24 -8.96 -1.03
N PHE A 22 -10.56 -8.27 -2.12
CA PHE A 22 -11.19 -6.95 -2.12
C PHE A 22 -11.79 -6.64 -3.49
N GLU A 23 -12.67 -5.64 -3.52
CA GLU A 23 -13.31 -5.18 -4.74
C GLU A 23 -13.05 -3.68 -4.92
N VAL A 24 -13.07 -3.19 -6.16
CA VAL A 24 -13.02 -1.76 -6.47
C VAL A 24 -14.25 -1.42 -7.31
N GLY A 25 -15.02 -0.46 -6.84
CA GLY A 25 -16.23 0.02 -7.51
C GLY A 25 -15.93 0.79 -8.81
N GLU A 26 -16.93 0.95 -9.66
CA GLU A 26 -16.82 1.80 -10.84
C GLU A 26 -16.69 3.27 -10.43
N GLY A 27 -15.73 4.00 -11.02
CA GLY A 27 -15.46 5.42 -10.70
C GLY A 27 -14.83 5.65 -9.33
N GLU A 28 -14.46 4.58 -8.59
CA GLU A 28 -13.81 4.69 -7.29
C GLU A 28 -12.31 4.89 -7.45
N ILE A 29 -11.72 5.76 -6.62
CA ILE A 29 -10.27 5.89 -6.46
C ILE A 29 -9.86 5.17 -5.19
N VAL A 30 -9.20 4.01 -5.32
CA VAL A 30 -8.72 3.21 -4.19
C VAL A 30 -7.22 3.36 -4.02
N GLY A 31 -6.81 3.76 -2.81
CA GLY A 31 -5.42 3.73 -2.39
C GLY A 31 -5.02 2.35 -1.89
N PHE A 32 -3.98 1.76 -2.48
CA PHE A 32 -3.40 0.50 -2.04
C PHE A 32 -2.10 0.81 -1.29
N LEU A 33 -2.19 0.85 0.04
CA LEU A 33 -1.17 1.39 0.93
C LEU A 33 -0.43 0.29 1.66
N GLY A 34 0.87 0.43 1.85
CA GLY A 34 1.67 -0.50 2.66
C GLY A 34 3.16 -0.21 2.60
N PRO A 35 3.96 -0.73 3.53
CA PRO A 35 5.42 -0.56 3.52
C PRO A 35 6.06 -1.26 2.31
N ASN A 36 7.35 -0.97 2.10
CA ASN A 36 8.12 -1.67 1.07
C ASN A 36 8.21 -3.16 1.40
N GLY A 37 8.03 -4.01 0.38
CA GLY A 37 8.00 -5.47 0.56
C GLY A 37 6.66 -6.03 1.07
N ALA A 38 5.63 -5.21 1.30
CA ALA A 38 4.32 -5.67 1.78
C ALA A 38 3.50 -6.50 0.77
N GLY A 39 3.90 -6.51 -0.52
CA GLY A 39 3.18 -7.22 -1.60
C GLY A 39 2.49 -6.29 -2.60
N LYS A 40 2.62 -4.94 -2.49
CA LYS A 40 1.96 -3.96 -3.37
C LYS A 40 2.23 -4.20 -4.86
N SER A 41 3.49 -4.06 -5.28
CA SER A 41 3.86 -4.19 -6.71
C SER A 41 3.61 -5.61 -7.23
N THR A 42 3.73 -6.64 -6.38
CA THR A 42 3.33 -8.01 -6.74
C THR A 42 1.84 -8.07 -7.08
N THR A 43 0.99 -7.45 -6.24
CA THR A 43 -0.46 -7.37 -6.48
C THR A 43 -0.74 -6.59 -7.76
N MET A 44 -0.13 -5.41 -7.96
CA MET A 44 -0.32 -4.60 -9.18
C MET A 44 0.10 -5.37 -10.44
N ASN A 45 1.21 -6.10 -10.40
CA ASN A 45 1.68 -6.93 -11.51
C ASN A 45 0.72 -8.09 -11.85
N ILE A 46 0.03 -8.65 -10.85
CA ILE A 46 -1.00 -9.66 -11.09
C ILE A 46 -2.25 -9.00 -11.70
N LEU A 47 -2.71 -7.88 -11.15
CA LEU A 47 -3.87 -7.14 -11.66
C LEU A 47 -3.72 -6.69 -13.12
N THR A 48 -2.49 -6.43 -13.55
CA THR A 48 -2.17 -6.03 -14.93
C THR A 48 -1.88 -7.21 -15.85
N GLY A 49 -1.91 -8.44 -15.32
CA GLY A 49 -1.60 -9.66 -16.08
C GLY A 49 -0.14 -9.75 -16.53
N TYR A 50 0.76 -9.00 -15.87
CA TYR A 50 2.20 -9.13 -16.06
C TYR A 50 2.74 -10.38 -15.34
N LEU A 51 2.12 -10.74 -14.23
CA LEU A 51 2.48 -11.87 -13.39
C LEU A 51 1.24 -12.75 -13.14
N SER A 52 1.38 -14.07 -13.23
CA SER A 52 0.32 -15.00 -12.84
C SER A 52 0.25 -15.15 -11.31
N SER A 53 -0.95 -15.31 -10.75
CA SER A 53 -1.14 -15.72 -9.36
C SER A 53 -0.73 -17.19 -9.14
N THR A 54 -0.47 -17.57 -7.90
CA THR A 54 -0.34 -18.98 -7.51
C THR A 54 -1.72 -19.62 -7.36
N SER A 55 -2.67 -18.88 -6.77
CA SER A 55 -4.09 -19.25 -6.69
C SER A 55 -4.93 -18.00 -6.55
N GLY A 56 -6.26 -18.16 -6.53
CA GLY A 56 -7.21 -17.07 -6.48
C GLY A 56 -7.61 -16.57 -7.86
N LYS A 57 -8.52 -15.59 -7.88
CA LYS A 57 -9.13 -15.08 -9.09
C LYS A 57 -9.10 -13.55 -9.12
N VAL A 58 -8.84 -13.00 -10.32
CA VAL A 58 -8.92 -11.57 -10.59
C VAL A 58 -9.81 -11.35 -11.80
N THR A 59 -10.84 -10.53 -11.64
CA THR A 59 -11.71 -10.12 -12.74
C THR A 59 -11.73 -8.60 -12.87
N ILE A 60 -11.77 -8.14 -14.13
CA ILE A 60 -11.89 -6.73 -14.48
C ILE A 60 -13.10 -6.58 -15.39
N ASP A 61 -14.10 -5.87 -14.90
CA ASP A 61 -15.40 -5.73 -15.58
C ASP A 61 -16.02 -7.08 -15.96
N GLY A 62 -15.88 -8.08 -15.10
CA GLY A 62 -16.36 -9.46 -15.31
C GLY A 62 -15.41 -10.34 -16.14
N ILE A 63 -14.37 -9.79 -16.77
CA ILE A 63 -13.39 -10.55 -17.54
C ILE A 63 -12.30 -11.07 -16.62
N ASP A 64 -12.11 -12.38 -16.59
CA ASP A 64 -11.03 -13.02 -15.82
C ASP A 64 -9.69 -12.83 -16.54
N ILE A 65 -8.70 -12.31 -15.84
CA ILE A 65 -7.40 -11.94 -16.40
C ILE A 65 -6.56 -13.16 -16.85
N LEU A 66 -6.84 -14.35 -16.33
CA LEU A 66 -6.15 -15.58 -16.71
C LEU A 66 -6.81 -16.25 -17.91
N THR A 67 -8.15 -16.19 -18.04
CA THR A 67 -8.89 -16.83 -19.12
C THR A 67 -8.96 -15.98 -20.38
N ASP A 68 -9.10 -14.64 -20.26
CA ASP A 68 -9.01 -13.69 -21.35
C ASP A 68 -8.09 -12.52 -21.03
N PRO A 69 -6.77 -12.75 -21.06
CA PRO A 69 -5.78 -11.73 -20.71
C PRO A 69 -5.79 -10.54 -21.70
N ILE A 70 -6.13 -10.76 -22.97
CA ILE A 70 -6.15 -9.69 -23.97
C ILE A 70 -7.36 -8.79 -23.73
N GLY A 71 -8.54 -9.37 -23.50
CA GLY A 71 -9.76 -8.63 -23.18
C GLY A 71 -9.58 -7.81 -21.90
N ALA A 72 -9.05 -8.41 -20.83
CA ALA A 72 -8.78 -7.71 -19.58
C ALA A 72 -7.77 -6.57 -19.75
N LYS A 73 -6.64 -6.80 -20.44
CA LYS A 73 -5.59 -5.77 -20.66
C LYS A 73 -6.08 -4.57 -21.48
N ARG A 74 -7.05 -4.75 -22.35
CA ARG A 74 -7.68 -3.63 -23.11
C ARG A 74 -8.44 -2.67 -22.20
N LEU A 75 -8.93 -3.16 -21.05
CA LEU A 75 -9.65 -2.35 -20.07
C LEU A 75 -8.72 -1.63 -19.09
N ILE A 76 -7.42 -1.93 -19.12
CA ILE A 76 -6.44 -1.45 -18.14
C ILE A 76 -5.49 -0.44 -18.78
N GLY A 77 -5.27 0.68 -18.10
CA GLY A 77 -4.12 1.54 -18.23
C GLY A 77 -3.17 1.32 -17.06
N TYR A 78 -1.90 1.11 -17.31
CA TYR A 78 -0.92 0.84 -16.26
C TYR A 78 0.29 1.74 -16.35
N LEU A 79 0.63 2.36 -15.23
CA LEU A 79 1.88 3.06 -15.02
C LEU A 79 2.64 2.34 -13.91
N PRO A 80 3.70 1.59 -14.22
CA PRO A 80 4.58 1.02 -13.20
C PRO A 80 5.43 2.13 -12.54
N GLU A 81 6.04 1.83 -11.39
CA GLU A 81 6.93 2.73 -10.65
C GLU A 81 8.02 3.35 -11.55
N GLN A 82 8.59 2.54 -12.45
CA GLN A 82 9.50 3.00 -13.49
C GLN A 82 8.80 2.91 -14.84
N PRO A 83 8.36 4.04 -15.43
CA PRO A 83 7.71 4.02 -16.74
C PRO A 83 8.62 3.40 -17.81
N PRO A 84 8.14 2.44 -18.62
CA PRO A 84 8.94 1.76 -19.65
C PRO A 84 9.07 2.64 -20.90
N LEU A 85 9.78 3.76 -20.77
CA LEU A 85 9.93 4.76 -21.83
C LEU A 85 11.08 4.39 -22.78
N TYR A 86 10.83 4.52 -24.09
CA TYR A 86 11.88 4.47 -25.09
C TYR A 86 12.56 5.84 -25.17
N LEU A 87 13.69 5.97 -24.49
CA LEU A 87 14.35 7.25 -24.23
C LEU A 87 14.84 7.97 -25.50
N ASP A 88 15.07 7.24 -26.59
CA ASP A 88 15.55 7.79 -27.87
C ASP A 88 14.40 8.25 -28.80
N MET A 89 13.16 7.92 -28.46
CA MET A 89 11.97 8.40 -29.15
C MET A 89 11.60 9.81 -28.69
N THR A 90 10.96 10.57 -29.56
CA THR A 90 10.19 11.75 -29.17
C THR A 90 8.90 11.30 -28.44
N VAL A 91 8.26 12.22 -27.70
CA VAL A 91 6.98 11.94 -27.06
C VAL A 91 5.93 11.55 -28.10
N GLU A 92 5.91 12.24 -29.25
CA GLU A 92 5.03 11.94 -30.38
C GLU A 92 5.19 10.51 -30.88
N GLU A 93 6.41 10.10 -31.19
CA GLU A 93 6.73 8.75 -31.68
C GLU A 93 6.33 7.69 -30.65
N TYR A 94 6.64 7.92 -29.38
CA TYR A 94 6.32 6.99 -28.31
C TYR A 94 4.82 6.82 -28.10
N LEU A 95 4.03 7.89 -28.11
CA LEU A 95 2.58 7.81 -27.97
C LEU A 95 1.93 7.18 -29.19
N ASN A 96 2.39 7.48 -30.40
CA ASN A 96 1.92 6.82 -31.62
C ASN A 96 2.23 5.32 -31.60
N PHE A 97 3.44 4.93 -31.20
CA PHE A 97 3.83 3.52 -31.05
C PHE A 97 2.89 2.80 -30.08
N ASN A 98 2.64 3.37 -28.90
CA ASN A 98 1.73 2.76 -27.92
C ASN A 98 0.28 2.72 -28.41
N TYR A 99 -0.17 3.70 -29.21
CA TYR A 99 -1.50 3.71 -29.83
C TYR A 99 -1.67 2.50 -30.74
N GLU A 100 -0.68 2.24 -31.61
CA GLU A 100 -0.67 1.06 -32.50
C GLU A 100 -0.59 -0.25 -31.71
N LEU A 101 0.31 -0.33 -30.73
CA LEU A 101 0.52 -1.52 -29.91
C LEU A 101 -0.75 -1.95 -29.18
N LYS A 102 -1.54 -0.98 -28.66
CA LYS A 102 -2.83 -1.24 -28.01
C LYS A 102 -3.95 -1.58 -29.01
N GLY A 103 -3.72 -1.45 -30.30
CA GLY A 103 -4.75 -1.62 -31.33
C GLY A 103 -5.92 -0.65 -31.12
N CYS A 104 -5.62 0.60 -30.72
CA CYS A 104 -6.62 1.62 -30.44
C CYS A 104 -7.37 1.98 -31.74
N ARG A 105 -8.71 2.11 -31.65
CA ARG A 105 -9.58 2.40 -32.81
C ARG A 105 -10.21 3.79 -32.75
N LEU A 106 -9.89 4.60 -31.73
CA LEU A 106 -10.36 5.97 -31.62
C LEU A 106 -9.69 6.86 -32.69
N ASP A 107 -10.24 8.04 -32.98
CA ASP A 107 -9.53 9.00 -33.85
C ASP A 107 -8.19 9.36 -33.20
N ARG A 108 -7.08 9.05 -33.89
CA ARG A 108 -5.73 9.15 -33.36
C ARG A 108 -5.36 10.58 -32.98
N ALA A 109 -5.55 11.50 -33.90
CA ALA A 109 -5.11 12.88 -33.70
C ALA A 109 -5.88 13.54 -32.55
N ARG A 110 -7.17 13.34 -32.51
CA ARG A 110 -8.04 13.83 -31.45
C ARG A 110 -7.69 13.18 -30.11
N HIS A 111 -7.64 11.84 -30.05
CA HIS A 111 -7.42 11.09 -28.82
C HIS A 111 -6.06 11.39 -28.19
N LEU A 112 -4.97 11.34 -28.97
CA LEU A 112 -3.64 11.69 -28.44
C LEU A 112 -3.55 13.18 -28.08
N GLY A 113 -4.26 14.05 -28.82
CA GLY A 113 -4.37 15.46 -28.48
C GLY A 113 -5.02 15.70 -27.12
N GLU A 114 -6.19 15.09 -26.87
CA GLU A 114 -6.92 15.18 -25.61
C GLU A 114 -6.09 14.63 -24.44
N ILE A 115 -5.35 13.52 -24.64
CA ILE A 115 -4.42 12.97 -23.64
C ILE A 115 -3.31 13.98 -23.32
N CYS A 116 -2.65 14.54 -24.36
CA CYS A 116 -1.55 15.50 -24.15
C CYS A 116 -2.00 16.74 -23.40
N ASP A 117 -3.23 17.21 -23.61
CA ASP A 117 -3.81 18.31 -22.85
C ASP A 117 -4.09 17.93 -21.41
N THR A 118 -4.68 16.75 -21.18
CA THR A 118 -5.02 16.24 -19.86
C THR A 118 -3.78 16.11 -18.99
N VAL A 119 -2.70 15.53 -19.50
CA VAL A 119 -1.45 15.34 -18.73
C VAL A 119 -0.49 16.51 -18.86
N LYS A 120 -0.81 17.55 -19.65
CA LYS A 120 -0.02 18.78 -19.85
C LYS A 120 1.39 18.51 -20.38
N ILE A 121 1.50 17.88 -21.56
CA ILE A 121 2.77 17.57 -22.23
C ILE A 121 2.85 18.10 -23.68
N ARG A 122 1.93 18.95 -24.11
CA ARG A 122 1.94 19.51 -25.48
C ARG A 122 3.22 20.28 -25.82
N ASP A 123 3.74 21.02 -24.87
CA ASP A 123 4.97 21.82 -25.00
C ASP A 123 6.24 20.97 -25.24
N VAL A 124 6.18 19.69 -24.87
CA VAL A 124 7.28 18.73 -25.06
C VAL A 124 7.00 17.65 -26.09
N TYR A 125 5.86 17.69 -26.79
CA TYR A 125 5.37 16.64 -27.69
C TYR A 125 6.41 16.20 -28.73
N ARG A 126 7.20 17.14 -29.28
CA ARG A 126 8.26 16.87 -30.25
C ARG A 126 9.66 16.71 -29.64
N LYS A 127 9.78 16.75 -28.33
CA LYS A 127 11.09 16.58 -27.65
C LYS A 127 11.40 15.09 -27.45
N VAL A 128 12.68 14.77 -27.53
CA VAL A 128 13.19 13.42 -27.22
C VAL A 128 13.05 13.15 -25.73
N ILE A 129 12.50 11.99 -25.37
CA ILE A 129 12.14 11.65 -23.99
C ILE A 129 13.34 11.71 -23.04
N ARG A 130 14.53 11.31 -23.46
CA ARG A 130 15.74 11.39 -22.61
C ARG A 130 16.09 12.81 -22.15
N THR A 131 15.66 13.84 -22.88
CA THR A 131 15.94 15.25 -22.54
C THR A 131 14.93 15.83 -21.53
N LEU A 132 13.87 15.07 -21.21
CA LEU A 132 12.82 15.52 -20.31
C LEU A 132 13.23 15.36 -18.84
N SER A 133 12.71 16.25 -17.98
CA SER A 133 12.78 16.08 -16.52
C SER A 133 12.02 14.83 -16.07
N LYS A 134 12.29 14.35 -14.87
CA LYS A 134 11.61 13.19 -14.28
C LYS A 134 10.09 13.38 -14.27
N GLY A 135 9.62 14.58 -13.88
CA GLY A 135 8.18 14.89 -13.86
C GLY A 135 7.52 14.83 -15.24
N TYR A 136 8.19 15.33 -16.29
CA TYR A 136 7.68 15.17 -17.66
C TYR A 136 7.68 13.71 -18.12
N ARG A 137 8.72 12.93 -17.81
CA ARG A 137 8.75 11.49 -18.11
C ARG A 137 7.59 10.77 -17.43
N GLN A 138 7.30 11.10 -16.17
CA GLN A 138 6.17 10.56 -15.44
C GLN A 138 4.84 10.88 -16.12
N ARG A 139 4.64 12.12 -16.59
CA ARG A 139 3.46 12.54 -17.35
C ARG A 139 3.34 11.79 -18.69
N VAL A 140 4.46 11.55 -19.39
CA VAL A 140 4.48 10.73 -20.62
C VAL A 140 4.06 9.28 -20.29
N GLY A 141 4.50 8.72 -19.18
CA GLY A 141 4.06 7.41 -18.70
C GLY A 141 2.57 7.36 -18.37
N ILE A 142 2.03 8.42 -17.74
CA ILE A 142 0.58 8.55 -17.50
C ILE A 142 -0.17 8.66 -18.85
N ALA A 143 0.35 9.46 -19.80
CA ALA A 143 -0.25 9.57 -21.14
C ALA A 143 -0.36 8.20 -21.82
N GLN A 144 0.68 7.38 -21.78
CA GLN A 144 0.70 6.03 -22.30
C GLN A 144 -0.38 5.14 -21.63
N ALA A 145 -0.57 5.26 -20.33
CA ALA A 145 -1.60 4.52 -19.60
C ALA A 145 -3.01 4.89 -20.07
N LEU A 146 -3.26 6.15 -20.45
CA LEU A 146 -4.57 6.65 -20.91
C LEU A 146 -4.93 6.27 -22.35
N ILE A 147 -3.98 5.81 -23.15
CA ILE A 147 -4.25 5.42 -24.54
C ILE A 147 -5.31 4.31 -24.60
N GLY A 148 -6.32 4.47 -25.46
CA GLY A 148 -7.43 3.54 -25.61
C GLY A 148 -8.59 3.78 -24.64
N ASN A 149 -8.54 4.84 -23.83
CA ASN A 149 -9.58 5.22 -22.86
C ASN A 149 -9.96 4.04 -21.94
N PRO A 150 -9.01 3.50 -21.13
CA PRO A 150 -9.23 2.33 -20.32
C PRO A 150 -10.27 2.58 -19.23
N LYS A 151 -11.08 1.58 -18.86
CA LYS A 151 -12.03 1.69 -17.76
C LYS A 151 -11.31 1.78 -16.39
N VAL A 152 -10.17 1.11 -16.28
CA VAL A 152 -9.37 1.00 -15.06
C VAL A 152 -7.99 1.59 -15.30
N ILE A 153 -7.50 2.40 -14.39
CA ILE A 153 -6.12 2.90 -14.38
C ILE A 153 -5.43 2.45 -13.11
N ILE A 154 -4.25 1.87 -13.25
CA ILE A 154 -3.43 1.42 -12.13
C ILE A 154 -2.14 2.24 -12.15
N PHE A 155 -1.88 2.94 -11.06
CA PHE A 155 -0.66 3.70 -10.82
C PHE A 155 0.15 3.05 -9.69
N ASP A 156 1.37 2.61 -10.00
CA ASP A 156 2.29 2.07 -8.99
C ASP A 156 3.35 3.13 -8.67
N GLU A 157 3.28 3.69 -7.45
CA GLU A 157 4.17 4.73 -6.91
C GLU A 157 4.37 5.95 -7.86
N PRO A 158 3.30 6.61 -8.33
CA PRO A 158 3.39 7.59 -9.43
C PRO A 158 4.12 8.89 -9.06
N THR A 159 4.42 9.12 -7.81
CA THR A 159 5.00 10.36 -7.27
C THR A 159 6.43 10.20 -6.78
N VAL A 160 6.96 8.97 -6.79
CA VAL A 160 8.31 8.67 -6.28
C VAL A 160 9.40 9.49 -6.98
N GLY A 161 10.14 10.25 -6.16
CA GLY A 161 11.27 11.07 -6.58
C GLY A 161 10.90 12.29 -7.41
N LEU A 162 9.66 12.76 -7.30
CA LEU A 162 9.22 14.06 -7.80
C LEU A 162 9.39 15.14 -6.71
N ASP A 163 9.51 16.38 -7.13
CA ASP A 163 9.50 17.51 -6.21
C ASP A 163 8.07 17.80 -5.67
N PRO A 164 7.94 18.53 -4.54
CA PRO A 164 6.64 18.78 -3.90
C PRO A 164 5.60 19.44 -4.83
N LYS A 165 6.01 20.31 -5.73
CA LYS A 165 5.09 20.95 -6.68
C LYS A 165 4.57 19.93 -7.70
N GLN A 166 5.45 19.10 -8.24
CA GLN A 166 5.09 18.04 -9.17
C GLN A 166 4.16 17.01 -8.52
N ILE A 167 4.41 16.66 -7.25
CA ILE A 167 3.54 15.75 -6.47
C ILE A 167 2.11 16.31 -6.43
N ILE A 168 1.92 17.59 -6.08
CA ILE A 168 0.61 18.23 -6.05
C ILE A 168 -0.06 18.17 -7.43
N GLU A 169 0.69 18.44 -8.49
CA GLU A 169 0.18 18.43 -9.85
C GLU A 169 -0.27 17.03 -10.29
N ILE A 170 0.51 15.99 -9.98
CA ILE A 170 0.15 14.59 -10.28
C ILE A 170 -1.08 14.14 -9.46
N ARG A 171 -1.17 14.50 -8.18
CA ARG A 171 -2.35 14.23 -7.34
C ARG A 171 -3.61 14.86 -7.93
N ASN A 172 -3.54 16.11 -8.37
CA ASN A 172 -4.66 16.79 -9.01
C ASN A 172 -5.06 16.12 -10.35
N LEU A 173 -4.07 15.66 -11.12
CA LEU A 173 -4.31 14.90 -12.34
C LEU A 173 -5.04 13.58 -12.04
N ILE A 174 -4.55 12.79 -11.09
CA ILE A 174 -5.17 11.51 -10.68
C ILE A 174 -6.61 11.73 -10.21
N ARG A 175 -6.85 12.74 -9.37
CA ARG A 175 -8.21 13.10 -8.92
C ARG A 175 -9.12 13.49 -10.11
N GLY A 176 -8.58 14.18 -11.11
CA GLY A 176 -9.30 14.51 -12.34
C GLY A 176 -9.68 13.27 -13.15
N LEU A 177 -8.76 12.32 -13.26
CA LEU A 177 -8.97 11.05 -13.97
C LEU A 177 -10.01 10.15 -13.29
N GLY A 178 -10.09 10.16 -11.96
CA GLY A 178 -11.09 9.39 -11.21
C GLY A 178 -12.54 9.76 -11.50
N LYS A 179 -12.80 10.93 -12.14
CA LYS A 179 -14.15 11.29 -12.58
C LYS A 179 -14.66 10.47 -13.76
N ALA A 180 -13.76 9.87 -14.56
CA ALA A 180 -14.08 9.13 -15.76
C ALA A 180 -13.56 7.68 -15.73
N HIS A 181 -12.69 7.36 -14.81
CA HIS A 181 -12.02 6.06 -14.70
C HIS A 181 -12.07 5.54 -13.27
N THR A 182 -12.08 4.22 -13.12
CA THR A 182 -11.77 3.57 -11.84
C THR A 182 -10.25 3.58 -11.65
N VAL A 183 -9.76 4.01 -10.49
CA VAL A 183 -8.32 4.18 -10.26
C VAL A 183 -7.84 3.35 -9.07
N ILE A 184 -6.74 2.63 -9.23
CA ILE A 184 -5.96 2.06 -8.12
C ILE A 184 -4.64 2.84 -8.04
N LEU A 185 -4.38 3.41 -6.88
CA LEU A 185 -3.13 4.12 -6.55
C LEU A 185 -2.34 3.31 -5.52
N SER A 186 -1.25 2.68 -5.95
CA SER A 186 -0.31 2.01 -5.04
C SER A 186 0.71 3.02 -4.54
N THR A 187 0.86 3.12 -3.23
CA THR A 187 1.87 3.99 -2.60
C THR A 187 2.18 3.53 -1.18
N HIS A 188 3.29 4.03 -0.63
CA HIS A 188 3.64 3.86 0.78
C HIS A 188 3.43 5.16 1.59
N ILE A 189 2.91 6.22 0.96
CA ILE A 189 2.72 7.55 1.55
C ILE A 189 1.25 7.79 1.85
N LEU A 190 0.88 7.76 3.13
CA LEU A 190 -0.51 7.97 3.57
C LEU A 190 -1.10 9.29 3.10
N GLN A 191 -0.33 10.38 3.18
CA GLN A 191 -0.77 11.72 2.78
C GLN A 191 -1.19 11.80 1.31
N GLU A 192 -0.62 10.95 0.45
CA GLU A 192 -1.04 10.88 -0.96
C GLU A 192 -2.41 10.25 -1.10
N VAL A 193 -2.62 9.15 -0.38
CA VAL A 193 -3.90 8.43 -0.40
C VAL A 193 -5.01 9.29 0.19
N GLN A 194 -4.78 9.94 1.34
CA GLN A 194 -5.74 10.85 1.96
C GLN A 194 -6.11 12.02 1.04
N ALA A 195 -5.16 12.51 0.25
CA ALA A 195 -5.40 13.64 -0.64
C ALA A 195 -6.24 13.29 -1.88
N VAL A 196 -6.27 12.03 -2.32
CA VAL A 196 -6.80 11.65 -3.65
C VAL A 196 -7.85 10.57 -3.61
N CYS A 197 -7.75 9.60 -2.67
CA CYS A 197 -8.54 8.37 -2.70
C CYS A 197 -9.82 8.46 -1.86
N ASP A 198 -10.85 7.76 -2.31
CA ASP A 198 -12.13 7.62 -1.61
C ASP A 198 -12.03 6.57 -0.50
N ARG A 199 -11.25 5.51 -0.76
CA ARG A 199 -11.06 4.37 0.13
C ARG A 199 -9.61 3.89 0.11
N ILE A 200 -9.19 3.28 1.22
CA ILE A 200 -7.83 2.79 1.43
C ILE A 200 -7.89 1.30 1.75
N VAL A 201 -7.11 0.52 1.01
CA VAL A 201 -6.79 -0.88 1.31
C VAL A 201 -5.35 -0.93 1.79
N ILE A 202 -5.14 -1.35 3.03
CA ILE A 202 -3.80 -1.43 3.63
C ILE A 202 -3.32 -2.88 3.59
N ILE A 203 -2.15 -3.10 2.99
CA ILE A 203 -1.49 -4.40 2.93
C ILE A 203 -0.22 -4.42 3.78
N ASN A 204 -0.03 -5.51 4.53
CA ASN A 204 1.20 -5.77 5.29
C ASN A 204 1.54 -7.26 5.24
N LYS A 205 2.82 -7.58 4.96
CA LYS A 205 3.31 -8.97 4.90
C LYS A 205 2.41 -9.87 4.07
N GLY A 206 1.93 -9.35 2.92
CA GLY A 206 1.07 -10.08 2.00
C GLY A 206 -0.41 -10.14 2.37
N LYS A 207 -0.85 -9.60 3.51
CA LYS A 207 -2.24 -9.65 3.98
C LYS A 207 -2.90 -8.28 4.00
N ILE A 208 -4.20 -8.21 3.69
CA ILE A 208 -4.98 -7.00 3.91
C ILE A 208 -5.25 -6.87 5.41
N VAL A 209 -4.80 -5.76 6.00
CA VAL A 209 -4.99 -5.44 7.41
C VAL A 209 -6.09 -4.41 7.64
N ALA A 210 -6.43 -3.61 6.61
CA ALA A 210 -7.55 -2.68 6.64
C ALA A 210 -8.14 -2.47 5.25
N ASN A 211 -9.43 -2.17 5.20
CA ASN A 211 -10.17 -1.79 4.00
C ASN A 211 -11.26 -0.79 4.42
N GLU A 212 -10.92 0.50 4.45
CA GLU A 212 -11.73 1.56 5.07
C GLU A 212 -11.83 2.79 4.18
N LYS A 213 -12.92 3.56 4.33
CA LYS A 213 -13.04 4.88 3.69
C LYS A 213 -11.99 5.84 4.24
N THR A 214 -11.47 6.70 3.37
CA THR A 214 -10.46 7.71 3.74
C THR A 214 -10.92 8.62 4.89
N GLU A 215 -12.21 8.94 4.96
CA GLU A 215 -12.82 9.73 6.04
C GLU A 215 -12.66 9.06 7.42
N ASN A 216 -12.79 7.75 7.49
CA ASN A 216 -12.66 6.98 8.74
C ASN A 216 -11.22 7.00 9.25
N ILE A 217 -10.25 6.93 8.34
CA ILE A 217 -8.82 6.97 8.69
C ILE A 217 -8.42 8.41 9.08
N SER A 218 -8.94 9.42 8.37
CA SER A 218 -8.70 10.84 8.74
C SER A 218 -9.22 11.14 10.14
N SER A 219 -10.39 10.64 10.51
CA SER A 219 -10.92 10.81 11.87
C SER A 219 -10.12 10.06 12.95
N ALA A 220 -9.44 8.96 12.59
CA ALA A 220 -8.50 8.28 13.47
C ALA A 220 -7.17 9.04 13.59
N VAL A 221 -6.72 9.68 12.51
CA VAL A 221 -5.53 10.57 12.49
C VAL A 221 -5.79 11.87 13.26
N ASP A 222 -6.97 12.50 13.12
CA ASP A 222 -7.35 13.67 13.90
C ASP A 222 -7.44 13.39 15.41
N ARG A 223 -7.55 12.14 15.81
CA ARG A 223 -7.36 11.67 17.18
C ARG A 223 -5.88 11.40 17.50
N SER A 224 -4.94 12.00 16.74
CA SER A 224 -3.51 11.93 17.02
C SER A 224 -3.28 12.30 18.49
N ARG A 225 -2.78 11.34 19.24
CA ARG A 225 -2.48 11.51 20.68
C ARG A 225 -1.12 12.09 20.90
N ARG A 226 -0.30 12.22 19.86
CA ARG A 226 1.07 12.69 19.94
C ARG A 226 1.21 14.09 19.38
N PHE A 227 1.87 14.93 20.12
CA PHE A 227 2.13 16.32 19.78
C PHE A 227 3.60 16.64 20.02
N ASN A 228 4.20 17.42 19.13
CA ASN A 228 5.44 18.13 19.43
C ASN A 228 5.08 19.50 19.99
N ALA A 229 5.40 19.73 21.25
CA ALA A 229 5.20 21.01 21.91
C ALA A 229 6.54 21.73 22.07
N LYS A 230 6.67 22.94 21.50
CA LYS A 230 7.85 23.80 21.67
C LYS A 230 7.55 24.78 22.81
N ILE A 231 8.28 24.65 23.93
CA ILE A 231 7.99 25.36 25.18
C ILE A 231 9.25 26.08 25.66
N CYS A 232 9.13 27.39 25.95
CA CYS A 232 10.14 28.18 26.63
C CYS A 232 9.98 28.03 28.12
N GLY A 233 10.95 27.42 28.81
CA GLY A 233 10.95 27.23 30.26
C GLY A 233 12.05 26.28 30.70
N PRO A 234 12.27 26.13 32.05
CA PRO A 234 13.26 25.21 32.58
C PRO A 234 12.93 23.75 32.19
N GLN A 235 13.79 23.12 31.42
CA GLN A 235 13.53 21.82 30.78
C GLN A 235 13.02 20.75 31.79
N LYS A 236 13.66 20.65 32.97
CA LYS A 236 13.31 19.64 33.98
C LYS A 236 11.92 19.89 34.56
N GLU A 237 11.59 21.16 34.84
CA GLU A 237 10.33 21.54 35.45
C GLU A 237 9.15 21.41 34.45
N VAL A 238 9.35 21.82 33.19
CA VAL A 238 8.38 21.64 32.12
C VAL A 238 8.09 20.14 31.92
N LEU A 239 9.13 19.29 31.84
CA LEU A 239 8.94 17.85 31.68
C LEU A 239 8.23 17.22 32.90
N ALA A 240 8.56 17.64 34.13
CA ALA A 240 7.88 17.17 35.33
C ALA A 240 6.39 17.57 35.31
N MET A 241 6.08 18.80 34.89
CA MET A 241 4.71 19.29 34.79
C MET A 241 3.94 18.49 33.72
N LEU A 242 4.52 18.27 32.55
CA LEU A 242 3.88 17.49 31.48
C LEU A 242 3.56 16.06 31.94
N ARG A 243 4.49 15.40 32.64
CA ARG A 243 4.28 14.04 33.17
C ARG A 243 3.26 13.97 34.32
N GLY A 244 3.08 15.06 35.04
CA GLY A 244 2.08 15.16 36.13
C GLY A 244 0.71 15.63 35.68
N MET A 245 0.54 16.02 34.39
CA MET A 245 -0.71 16.56 33.91
C MET A 245 -1.71 15.45 33.59
N SER A 246 -2.91 15.52 34.17
CA SER A 246 -3.98 14.56 33.86
C SER A 246 -4.38 14.63 32.39
N GLY A 247 -4.47 13.48 31.73
CA GLY A 247 -4.75 13.35 30.30
C GLY A 247 -3.50 13.21 29.42
N ILE A 248 -2.29 13.23 30.01
CA ILE A 248 -1.03 12.89 29.34
C ILE A 248 -0.61 11.49 29.80
N SER A 249 -0.44 10.58 28.83
CA SER A 249 0.03 9.22 29.05
C SER A 249 1.56 9.12 29.02
N TYR A 250 2.21 9.97 28.19
CA TYR A 250 3.66 9.98 28.03
C TYR A 250 4.17 11.38 27.66
N ALA A 251 5.35 11.75 28.19
CA ALA A 251 6.07 12.96 27.80
C ALA A 251 7.58 12.76 27.90
N GLU A 252 8.30 13.20 26.86
CA GLU A 252 9.76 13.23 26.81
C GLU A 252 10.27 14.52 26.18
N ALA A 253 11.49 14.93 26.55
CA ALA A 253 12.17 16.05 25.93
C ALA A 253 13.03 15.53 24.76
N LEU A 254 12.85 16.12 23.59
CA LEU A 254 13.65 15.81 22.41
C LEU A 254 14.97 16.61 22.43
N ALA A 255 15.96 16.16 21.68
CA ALA A 255 17.25 16.86 21.52
C ALA A 255 17.14 18.17 20.72
N GLU A 256 16.02 18.34 19.99
CA GLU A 256 15.79 19.49 19.14
C GLU A 256 15.43 20.73 19.96
N ARG A 257 16.09 21.87 19.62
CA ARG A 257 15.84 23.20 20.22
C ARG A 257 15.48 24.21 19.14
N ASP A 258 14.62 25.15 19.50
CA ASP A 258 14.25 26.30 18.67
C ASP A 258 14.49 27.58 19.51
N GLY A 259 15.70 28.15 19.41
CA GLY A 259 16.16 29.22 20.26
C GLY A 259 16.20 28.83 21.75
N GLU A 260 15.39 29.53 22.57
CA GLU A 260 15.24 29.24 24.00
C GLU A 260 14.22 28.14 24.32
N ALA A 261 13.47 27.69 23.30
CA ALA A 261 12.45 26.65 23.48
C ALA A 261 13.04 25.23 23.34
N TYR A 262 12.59 24.36 24.21
CA TYR A 262 12.81 22.92 24.09
C TYR A 262 11.61 22.28 23.41
N THR A 263 11.86 21.26 22.58
CA THR A 263 10.81 20.45 21.97
C THR A 263 10.50 19.25 22.84
N TYR A 264 9.22 19.06 23.14
CA TYR A 264 8.72 17.93 23.92
C TYR A 264 7.77 17.11 23.07
N MET A 265 7.98 15.81 23.02
CA MET A 265 6.96 14.88 22.53
C MET A 265 5.99 14.58 23.66
N VAL A 266 4.70 14.80 23.43
CA VAL A 266 3.63 14.60 24.41
C VAL A 266 2.59 13.67 23.82
N GLU A 267 2.21 12.61 24.55
CA GLU A 267 1.14 11.70 24.17
C GLU A 267 -0.03 11.84 25.13
N SER A 268 -1.25 12.11 24.59
CA SER A 268 -2.46 12.21 25.41
C SER A 268 -3.12 10.84 25.62
N GLU A 269 -3.93 10.72 26.66
CA GLU A 269 -4.82 9.57 26.85
C GLU A 269 -5.89 9.51 25.74
N TYR A 270 -6.44 8.31 25.52
CA TYR A 270 -7.44 8.10 24.48
C TYR A 270 -8.69 8.97 24.67
N GLY A 271 -9.03 9.74 23.63
CA GLY A 271 -10.23 10.60 23.65
C GLY A 271 -10.10 11.90 24.45
N VAL A 272 -8.90 12.22 24.98
CA VAL A 272 -8.66 13.43 25.79
C VAL A 272 -7.96 14.50 24.94
N ASP A 273 -8.60 15.65 24.74
CA ASP A 273 -7.96 16.84 24.13
C ASP A 273 -7.24 17.65 25.21
N ILE A 274 -5.91 17.57 25.23
CA ILE A 274 -5.05 18.25 26.22
C ILE A 274 -4.69 19.67 25.83
N ARG A 275 -4.95 20.12 24.60
CA ARG A 275 -4.40 21.38 24.03
C ARG A 275 -4.77 22.61 24.84
N LYS A 276 -6.05 22.76 25.21
CA LYS A 276 -6.50 23.90 26.01
C LYS A 276 -5.87 23.88 27.42
N LYS A 277 -5.86 22.72 28.08
CA LYS A 277 -5.32 22.57 29.42
C LYS A 277 -3.82 22.83 29.42
N LEU A 278 -3.09 22.27 28.46
CA LEU A 278 -1.65 22.49 28.27
C LEU A 278 -1.34 24.00 28.17
N PHE A 279 -2.11 24.73 27.35
CA PHE A 279 -1.92 26.17 27.21
C PHE A 279 -2.09 26.92 28.54
N PHE A 280 -3.17 26.67 29.28
CA PHE A 280 -3.44 27.37 30.54
C PHE A 280 -2.46 27.00 31.65
N ASP A 281 -2.08 25.73 31.75
CA ASP A 281 -1.12 25.27 32.76
C ASP A 281 0.30 25.81 32.54
N LEU A 282 0.70 26.01 31.28
CA LEU A 282 1.96 26.67 30.91
C LEU A 282 1.89 28.18 31.19
N ALA A 283 0.80 28.85 30.79
CA ALA A 283 0.62 30.28 31.00
C ALA A 283 0.61 30.63 32.49
N ALA A 284 0.00 29.82 33.34
CA ALA A 284 -0.02 30.02 34.79
C ALA A 284 1.39 29.97 35.42
N ARG A 285 2.36 29.35 34.77
CA ARG A 285 3.76 29.27 35.19
C ARG A 285 4.68 30.28 34.47
N GLY A 286 4.11 31.12 33.62
CA GLY A 286 4.88 32.07 32.81
C GLY A 286 5.74 31.43 31.72
N TRP A 287 5.42 30.19 31.32
CA TRP A 287 6.13 29.49 30.24
C TRP A 287 5.40 29.66 28.92
N ALA A 288 6.15 30.07 27.87
CA ALA A 288 5.55 30.33 26.57
C ALA A 288 5.50 29.03 25.73
N LEU A 289 4.29 28.73 25.21
CA LEU A 289 4.11 27.71 24.17
C LEU A 289 4.26 28.40 22.81
N ILE A 290 5.36 28.15 22.10
CA ILE A 290 5.65 28.77 20.80
C ILE A 290 5.29 27.92 19.59
N GLY A 291 5.02 26.64 19.81
CA GLY A 291 4.56 25.72 18.77
C GLY A 291 3.88 24.51 19.37
N LEU A 292 2.82 24.05 18.70
CA LEU A 292 2.16 22.79 19.01
C LEU A 292 1.76 22.12 17.70
N GLU A 293 2.50 21.11 17.31
CA GLU A 293 2.28 20.36 16.08
C GLU A 293 1.78 18.97 16.43
N ALA A 294 0.64 18.57 15.85
CA ALA A 294 0.22 17.17 15.94
C ALA A 294 1.19 16.32 15.12
N LEU A 295 1.79 15.34 15.76
CA LEU A 295 2.52 14.30 15.06
C LEU A 295 1.47 13.42 14.39
N GLY A 296 1.35 13.54 13.06
CA GLY A 296 0.53 12.61 12.28
C GLY A 296 0.92 11.18 12.64
N MET A 297 -0.06 10.29 12.75
CA MET A 297 0.22 8.88 12.96
C MET A 297 1.16 8.39 11.84
N SER A 298 2.25 7.74 12.20
CA SER A 298 3.06 7.03 11.21
C SER A 298 2.24 5.89 10.61
N LEU A 299 2.65 5.38 9.47
CA LEU A 299 2.01 4.17 8.91
C LEU A 299 2.00 3.04 9.93
N GLU A 300 3.07 2.93 10.73
CA GLU A 300 3.19 1.96 11.82
C GLU A 300 2.14 2.19 12.91
N ASP A 301 1.89 3.43 13.32
CA ASP A 301 0.88 3.76 14.34
C ASP A 301 -0.54 3.46 13.83
N ILE A 302 -0.83 3.76 12.55
CA ILE A 302 -2.10 3.41 11.92
C ILE A 302 -2.24 1.90 11.82
N PHE A 303 -1.17 1.21 11.47
CA PHE A 303 -1.09 -0.24 11.46
C PHE A 303 -1.46 -0.83 12.81
N ILE A 304 -0.81 -0.39 13.89
CA ILE A 304 -1.06 -0.84 15.25
C ILE A 304 -2.51 -0.55 15.63
N THR A 305 -3.01 0.66 15.36
CA THR A 305 -4.39 1.07 15.71
C THR A 305 -5.44 0.23 14.97
N VAL A 306 -5.22 -0.06 13.70
CA VAL A 306 -6.16 -0.85 12.88
C VAL A 306 -6.10 -2.34 13.23
N VAL A 307 -4.92 -2.87 13.55
CA VAL A 307 -4.74 -4.25 14.00
C VAL A 307 -5.38 -4.44 15.37
N ASP A 308 -5.14 -3.54 16.33
CA ASP A 308 -5.75 -3.61 17.67
C ASP A 308 -7.29 -3.52 17.61
N GLN A 309 -7.85 -2.64 16.77
CA GLN A 309 -9.31 -2.56 16.59
C GLN A 309 -9.91 -3.78 15.89
N SER A 310 -9.13 -4.50 15.06
CA SER A 310 -9.59 -5.75 14.44
C SER A 310 -9.62 -6.92 15.42
N GLU A 311 -8.75 -6.91 16.44
CA GLU A 311 -8.72 -7.92 17.52
C GLU A 311 -9.83 -7.67 18.56
N GLU A 312 -10.26 -6.41 18.78
CA GLU A 312 -11.34 -6.07 19.71
C GLU A 312 -12.76 -6.31 19.16
N ARG A 313 -12.94 -6.65 17.87
CA ARG A 313 -14.24 -7.06 17.33
C ARG A 313 -14.41 -8.58 17.48
N PRO A 314 -15.07 -9.10 18.54
CA PRO A 314 -15.37 -10.52 18.62
C PRO A 314 -16.29 -10.88 17.45
N SER A 315 -15.83 -11.81 16.63
CA SER A 315 -16.62 -12.44 15.55
C SER A 315 -17.96 -12.95 16.11
N LYS A 316 -19.03 -12.20 15.86
CA LYS A 316 -20.39 -12.74 16.01
C LYS A 316 -20.70 -13.63 14.81
N ALA A 317 -20.12 -14.82 14.76
CA ALA A 317 -20.70 -15.92 13.96
C ALA A 317 -20.07 -17.25 14.35
N ALA A 318 -20.98 -18.20 14.64
CA ALA A 318 -20.81 -19.64 14.81
C ALA A 318 -20.66 -20.14 16.25
N ARG A 319 -21.81 -20.49 16.82
CA ARG A 319 -21.92 -21.47 17.90
C ARG A 319 -21.20 -22.75 17.48
N PRO A 320 -20.32 -23.31 18.31
CA PRO A 320 -19.69 -24.59 18.00
C PRO A 320 -20.73 -25.70 18.18
N VAL A 321 -21.01 -26.42 17.10
CA VAL A 321 -21.62 -27.73 17.16
C VAL A 321 -20.65 -28.65 17.89
N ARG A 322 -21.05 -29.11 19.07
CA ARG A 322 -20.36 -30.11 19.86
C ARG A 322 -20.30 -31.41 19.08
N ARG A 323 -19.19 -31.71 18.42
CA ARG A 323 -18.86 -33.07 17.96
C ARG A 323 -17.92 -33.71 18.97
N SER A 324 -18.39 -34.80 19.53
CA SER A 324 -17.62 -35.72 20.37
C SER A 324 -16.38 -36.21 19.63
N ARG A 325 -15.21 -35.90 20.14
CA ARG A 325 -13.92 -36.38 19.63
C ARG A 325 -13.37 -37.39 20.61
N GLY A 326 -13.59 -38.65 20.31
CA GLY A 326 -12.96 -39.79 20.95
C GLY A 326 -12.56 -40.82 19.90
N GLN A 327 -11.30 -41.17 19.91
CA GLN A 327 -10.75 -42.45 19.50
C GLN A 327 -10.28 -42.75 18.07
N GLU A 328 -10.12 -41.83 17.15
CA GLU A 328 -9.51 -42.21 15.83
C GLU A 328 -8.10 -41.64 15.51
N LYS A 329 -7.52 -40.80 16.35
CA LYS A 329 -6.20 -40.21 16.07
C LYS A 329 -4.99 -41.05 16.46
N ASN A 330 -5.18 -42.11 17.24
CA ASN A 330 -4.05 -42.90 17.79
C ASN A 330 -3.65 -44.11 16.95
N THR A 331 -4.39 -44.45 15.93
CA THR A 331 -4.10 -45.64 15.10
C THR A 331 -3.29 -45.29 13.86
N LEU A 332 -3.59 -44.17 13.20
CA LEU A 332 -2.87 -43.73 11.98
C LEU A 332 -1.43 -43.30 12.24
N GLU A 333 -1.15 -42.64 13.36
CA GLU A 333 0.23 -42.21 13.71
C GLU A 333 1.14 -43.38 14.10
N ARG A 334 0.57 -44.49 14.59
CA ARG A 334 1.34 -45.72 14.88
C ARG A 334 1.67 -46.55 13.63
N GLU A 335 0.78 -46.58 12.67
CA GLU A 335 1.01 -47.34 11.42
C GLU A 335 2.03 -46.62 10.50
N VAL A 336 1.98 -45.29 10.39
CA VAL A 336 2.93 -44.50 9.58
C VAL A 336 4.33 -44.54 10.21
N GLY A 337 4.43 -44.50 11.56
CA GLY A 337 5.71 -44.58 12.24
C GLY A 337 6.37 -45.95 12.13
N ALA A 338 5.62 -47.05 12.07
CA ALA A 338 6.13 -48.41 11.91
C ALA A 338 6.70 -48.67 10.48
N THR A 339 6.01 -48.16 9.45
CA THR A 339 6.44 -48.33 8.04
C THR A 339 7.73 -47.55 7.75
N LEU A 340 7.90 -46.33 8.28
CA LEU A 340 9.13 -45.56 8.11
C LEU A 340 10.36 -46.17 8.83
N LEU A 341 10.13 -46.89 9.91
CA LEU A 341 11.21 -47.57 10.64
C LEU A 341 11.68 -48.88 9.94
N GLU A 342 10.79 -49.58 9.25
CA GLU A 342 11.11 -50.75 8.45
C GLU A 342 11.86 -50.35 7.19
N ASP A 343 11.44 -49.32 6.48
CA ASP A 343 12.13 -48.83 5.27
C ASP A 343 13.55 -48.33 5.58
N ALA A 344 13.76 -47.65 6.71
CA ALA A 344 15.07 -47.20 7.15
C ALA A 344 16.01 -48.35 7.54
N LYS A 345 15.46 -49.46 8.08
CA LYS A 345 16.23 -50.65 8.37
C LYS A 345 16.63 -51.42 7.09
N LYS A 346 15.77 -51.46 6.10
CA LYS A 346 16.02 -52.08 4.80
C LYS A 346 17.11 -51.35 4.02
N GLN A 347 17.08 -50.03 3.96
CA GLN A 347 18.11 -49.21 3.33
C GLN A 347 19.47 -49.31 4.02
N ARG A 348 19.54 -49.49 5.34
CA ARG A 348 20.78 -49.72 6.06
C ARG A 348 21.37 -51.14 5.82
N ALA A 349 20.51 -52.14 5.61
CA ALA A 349 20.93 -53.47 5.29
C ALA A 349 21.47 -53.56 3.86
N GLU A 350 20.84 -52.88 2.90
CA GLU A 350 21.31 -52.83 1.51
C GLU A 350 22.64 -52.04 1.36
N ALA A 351 22.81 -50.95 2.11
CA ALA A 351 24.08 -50.20 2.13
C ALA A 351 25.25 -50.98 2.77
N ALA A 352 24.96 -51.88 3.72
CA ALA A 352 25.99 -52.74 4.33
C ALA A 352 26.42 -53.91 3.41
N LEU A 353 25.55 -54.38 2.51
CA LEU A 353 25.87 -55.41 1.53
C LEU A 353 26.77 -54.88 0.40
N HIS A 354 26.62 -53.63 -0.01
CA HIS A 354 27.47 -53.00 -1.05
C HIS A 354 28.89 -52.65 -0.57
N GLN A 355 29.13 -52.55 0.76
CA GLN A 355 30.46 -52.29 1.31
C GLN A 355 31.33 -53.55 1.46
N THR A 356 30.78 -54.77 1.24
CA THR A 356 31.54 -56.04 1.32
C THR A 356 31.90 -56.59 -0.05
N GLU A 357 31.46 -55.96 -1.17
CA GLU A 357 31.85 -56.38 -2.53
C GLU A 357 33.01 -55.57 -3.14
N ASP A 358 33.46 -54.51 -2.49
CA ASP A 358 34.61 -53.69 -2.94
C ASP A 358 35.96 -54.05 -2.23
N ASP A 359 36.01 -55.07 -1.38
CA ASP A 359 37.21 -55.50 -0.65
C ASP A 359 37.67 -56.96 -1.01
N GLU A 360 37.31 -57.53 -2.22
CA GLU A 360 37.93 -58.73 -2.74
C GLU A 360 38.66 -58.49 -4.06
#